data_8b3565be12b9bb3f727bf6a7b2a55f3a
#
_entry.id   8b3565be12b9bb3f727bf6a7b2a55f3a
#
_cell.length_a   1.000
_cell.length_b   1.000
_cell.length_c   1.000
_cell.angle_alpha   90.00
_cell.angle_beta   90.00
_cell.angle_gamma   90.00
#
_symmetry.space_group_name_H-M   'P 1'
#
loop_
_entity.id
_entity.type
_entity.pdbx_description
1 polymer ?
#
loop_
_entity_poly.entity_id
_entity_poly.type
_entity_poly.pdbx_seq_one_letter_code
_entity_poly.pdbx_strand_id
1 'polypeptide(L)'
;MNIRKIINDKKQYIDLLLLADEQEDMIDQYLERGEMFVLDENGVKAECVVTREGSGIYELKNIAVLPDCQRKGYGKGLIEFLFSFYTDCRVMLVGTGDVPSALNFYNKCSFTESHRIKNFFIDHYNHPIFEDGIQLVDMVYLKRNNESPICPHQAGSPKTDKTIKADLFRTKR
;
A
#
# COMPACT_ATOMS: atom_id res chain seq x y z
N MET A 1 -16.61 -9.54 8.81
CA MET A 1 -15.87 -8.60 7.95
C MET A 1 -16.13 -9.00 6.51
N ASN A 2 -16.88 -8.21 5.75
CA ASN A 2 -17.20 -8.48 4.35
C ASN A 2 -16.30 -7.59 3.47
N ILE A 3 -15.38 -8.20 2.72
CA ILE A 3 -14.48 -7.47 1.81
C ILE A 3 -14.86 -7.84 0.39
N ARG A 4 -15.08 -6.83 -0.44
CA ARG A 4 -15.46 -7.02 -1.84
C ARG A 4 -14.59 -6.18 -2.77
N LYS A 5 -14.29 -6.74 -3.96
CA LYS A 5 -13.56 -6.05 -5.01
C LYS A 5 -14.49 -5.08 -5.75
N ILE A 6 -13.98 -3.89 -6.05
CA ILE A 6 -14.66 -2.87 -6.86
C ILE A 6 -14.15 -2.98 -8.29
N ILE A 7 -15.06 -3.30 -9.22
CA ILE A 7 -14.70 -3.51 -10.62
C ILE A 7 -14.85 -2.21 -11.43
N ASN A 8 -15.95 -1.46 -11.19
CA ASN A 8 -16.27 -0.26 -11.94
C ASN A 8 -16.49 0.91 -10.98
N ASP A 9 -16.36 2.12 -11.52
CA ASP A 9 -16.65 3.37 -10.80
C ASP A 9 -15.96 3.45 -9.43
N LYS A 10 -14.64 3.22 -9.41
CA LYS A 10 -13.83 3.29 -8.18
C LYS A 10 -13.87 4.68 -7.56
N LYS A 11 -14.01 5.73 -8.39
CA LYS A 11 -14.10 7.12 -7.93
C LYS A 11 -15.35 7.45 -7.11
N GLN A 12 -16.36 6.58 -7.07
CA GLN A 12 -17.48 6.73 -6.12
C GLN A 12 -17.01 6.73 -4.64
N TYR A 13 -15.79 6.25 -4.38
CA TYR A 13 -15.14 6.21 -3.06
C TYR A 13 -14.07 7.28 -2.89
N ILE A 14 -14.09 8.35 -3.71
CA ILE A 14 -13.01 9.36 -3.72
C ILE A 14 -12.79 9.99 -2.34
N ASP A 15 -13.84 10.25 -1.59
CA ASP A 15 -13.73 10.83 -0.23
C ASP A 15 -12.93 9.93 0.71
N LEU A 16 -13.04 8.61 0.54
CA LEU A 16 -12.30 7.64 1.34
C LEU A 16 -10.85 7.51 0.87
N LEU A 17 -10.62 7.50 -0.45
CA LEU A 17 -9.29 7.49 -1.06
C LEU A 17 -8.47 8.72 -0.65
N LEU A 18 -9.11 9.90 -0.59
CA LEU A 18 -8.47 11.16 -0.19
C LEU A 18 -8.06 11.19 1.29
N LEU A 19 -8.55 10.29 2.13
CA LEU A 19 -8.06 10.16 3.51
C LEU A 19 -6.61 9.65 3.60
N ALA A 20 -6.16 8.90 2.60
CA ALA A 20 -4.81 8.33 2.57
C ALA A 20 -3.88 9.02 1.56
N ASP A 21 -4.44 9.74 0.58
CA ASP A 21 -3.68 10.48 -0.43
C ASP A 21 -4.44 11.78 -0.76
N GLU A 22 -3.96 12.91 -0.25
CA GLU A 22 -4.69 14.18 -0.26
C GLU A 22 -4.82 14.83 -1.65
N GLN A 23 -4.25 14.22 -2.70
CA GLN A 23 -4.21 14.81 -4.04
C GLN A 23 -4.80 13.85 -5.10
N GLU A 24 -5.92 14.23 -5.70
CA GLU A 24 -6.67 13.37 -6.62
C GLU A 24 -5.87 12.96 -7.86
N ASP A 25 -5.06 13.84 -8.43
CA ASP A 25 -4.21 13.51 -9.58
C ASP A 25 -3.10 12.49 -9.24
N MET A 26 -2.70 12.41 -7.98
CA MET A 26 -1.83 11.33 -7.49
C MET A 26 -2.59 9.99 -7.43
N ILE A 27 -3.84 10.01 -6.97
CA ILE A 27 -4.72 8.84 -6.96
C ILE A 27 -4.96 8.34 -8.40
N ASP A 28 -5.18 9.25 -9.35
CA ASP A 28 -5.42 8.92 -10.76
C ASP A 28 -4.27 8.16 -11.43
N GLN A 29 -3.03 8.32 -10.94
CA GLN A 29 -1.87 7.60 -11.48
C GLN A 29 -1.94 6.07 -11.27
N TYR A 30 -2.68 5.61 -10.26
CA TYR A 30 -2.73 4.18 -9.93
C TYR A 30 -4.13 3.59 -9.88
N LEU A 31 -5.19 4.40 -9.75
CA LEU A 31 -6.53 3.91 -9.45
C LEU A 31 -7.08 2.99 -10.56
N GLU A 32 -6.92 3.40 -11.83
CA GLU A 32 -7.45 2.62 -12.97
C GLU A 32 -6.74 1.26 -13.12
N ARG A 33 -5.40 1.25 -13.05
CA ARG A 33 -4.63 0.01 -13.16
C ARG A 33 -4.62 -0.84 -11.89
N GLY A 34 -5.00 -0.25 -10.75
CA GLY A 34 -5.04 -0.92 -9.45
C GLY A 34 -6.30 -1.73 -9.24
N GLU A 35 -6.22 -2.73 -8.41
CA GLU A 35 -7.37 -3.46 -7.89
C GLU A 35 -7.81 -2.83 -6.57
N MET A 36 -9.07 -2.43 -6.50
CA MET A 36 -9.65 -1.79 -5.31
C MET A 36 -10.54 -2.75 -4.56
N PHE A 37 -10.41 -2.75 -3.24
CA PHE A 37 -11.27 -3.51 -2.33
C PHE A 37 -11.85 -2.57 -1.28
N VAL A 38 -13.08 -2.83 -0.88
CA VAL A 38 -13.74 -2.15 0.23
C VAL A 38 -14.17 -3.14 1.28
N LEU A 39 -14.05 -2.74 2.54
CA LEU A 39 -14.57 -3.45 3.70
C LEU A 39 -15.92 -2.86 4.07
N ASP A 40 -16.95 -3.69 3.99
CA ASP A 40 -18.34 -3.32 4.26
C ASP A 40 -18.86 -4.01 5.52
N GLU A 41 -19.32 -3.21 6.47
CA GLU A 41 -19.93 -3.68 7.71
C GLU A 41 -21.01 -2.66 8.12
N ASN A 42 -22.23 -2.88 7.60
CA ASN A 42 -23.31 -1.90 7.63
C ASN A 42 -22.90 -0.55 7.01
N GLY A 43 -22.40 -0.61 5.80
CA GLY A 43 -21.78 0.49 5.04
C GLY A 43 -20.25 0.38 5.00
N VAL A 44 -19.66 0.98 3.98
CA VAL A 44 -18.20 0.93 3.75
C VAL A 44 -17.48 1.63 4.90
N LYS A 45 -16.49 0.94 5.49
CA LYS A 45 -15.69 1.40 6.63
C LYS A 45 -14.23 1.65 6.27
N ALA A 46 -13.74 0.95 5.27
CA ALA A 46 -12.34 1.02 4.83
C ALA A 46 -12.22 0.63 3.36
N GLU A 47 -11.15 1.07 2.74
CA GLU A 47 -10.77 0.68 1.39
C GLU A 47 -9.27 0.39 1.29
N CYS A 48 -8.86 -0.28 0.23
CA CYS A 48 -7.47 -0.33 -0.22
C CYS A 48 -7.38 -0.48 -1.74
N VAL A 49 -6.28 0.03 -2.30
CA VAL A 49 -5.92 -0.13 -3.71
C VAL A 49 -4.55 -0.78 -3.79
N VAL A 50 -4.46 -1.83 -4.61
CA VAL A 50 -3.24 -2.59 -4.83
C VAL A 50 -2.91 -2.63 -6.31
N THR A 51 -1.64 -2.44 -6.65
CA THR A 51 -1.13 -2.60 -8.01
C THR A 51 -0.15 -3.76 -8.08
N ARG A 52 -0.11 -4.43 -9.23
CA ARG A 52 0.89 -5.45 -9.53
C ARG A 52 2.08 -4.79 -10.20
N GLU A 53 3.24 -4.83 -9.55
CA GLU A 53 4.47 -4.19 -10.02
C GLU A 53 5.43 -5.19 -10.70
N GLY A 54 5.14 -6.49 -10.59
CA GLY A 54 5.95 -7.54 -11.21
C GLY A 54 5.45 -8.93 -10.84
N SER A 55 6.19 -9.96 -11.24
CA SER A 55 5.85 -11.34 -10.89
C SER A 55 5.97 -11.56 -9.38
N GLY A 56 4.84 -11.71 -8.70
CA GLY A 56 4.76 -11.88 -7.24
C GLY A 56 5.13 -10.61 -6.45
N ILE A 57 5.19 -9.45 -7.09
CA ILE A 57 5.47 -8.16 -6.46
C ILE A 57 4.23 -7.29 -6.57
N TYR A 58 3.70 -6.89 -5.43
CA TYR A 58 2.52 -6.03 -5.32
C TYR A 58 2.85 -4.78 -4.52
N GLU A 59 2.14 -3.70 -4.78
CA GLU A 59 2.26 -2.46 -4.01
C GLU A 59 0.88 -2.03 -3.50
N LEU A 60 0.77 -1.87 -2.20
CA LEU A 60 -0.39 -1.24 -1.55
C LEU A 60 -0.27 0.28 -1.78
N LYS A 61 -1.06 0.80 -2.71
CA LYS A 61 -1.00 2.21 -3.16
C LYS A 61 -1.80 3.13 -2.25
N ASN A 62 -2.91 2.63 -1.74
CA ASN A 62 -3.82 3.39 -0.87
C ASN A 62 -4.45 2.42 0.13
N ILE A 63 -4.61 2.86 1.35
CA ILE A 63 -5.39 2.18 2.38
C ILE A 63 -5.94 3.22 3.34
N ALA A 64 -7.25 3.28 3.45
CA ALA A 64 -7.93 4.20 4.35
C ALA A 64 -9.00 3.49 5.19
N VAL A 65 -9.16 3.97 6.41
CA VAL A 65 -10.23 3.59 7.33
C VAL A 65 -10.92 4.86 7.79
N LEU A 66 -12.25 4.89 7.71
CA LEU A 66 -13.02 6.03 8.21
C LEU A 66 -12.59 6.39 9.65
N PRO A 67 -12.43 7.68 9.98
CA PRO A 67 -11.91 8.12 11.29
C PRO A 67 -12.61 7.45 12.48
N ASP A 68 -13.94 7.40 12.48
CA ASP A 68 -14.74 6.79 13.55
C ASP A 68 -14.65 5.26 13.59
N CYS A 69 -14.03 4.66 12.60
CA CYS A 69 -13.83 3.22 12.47
C CYS A 69 -12.38 2.77 12.70
N GLN A 70 -11.46 3.70 12.90
CA GLN A 70 -10.07 3.39 13.18
C GLN A 70 -9.87 2.63 14.49
N ARG A 71 -8.70 1.98 14.65
CA ARG A 71 -8.30 1.18 15.82
C ARG A 71 -9.21 -0.03 16.12
N LYS A 72 -10.12 -0.37 15.21
CA LYS A 72 -10.99 -1.57 15.30
C LYS A 72 -10.43 -2.76 14.51
N GLY A 73 -9.21 -2.65 13.98
CA GLY A 73 -8.53 -3.73 13.25
C GLY A 73 -8.84 -3.79 11.74
N TYR A 74 -9.66 -2.89 11.19
CA TYR A 74 -10.06 -2.94 9.78
C TYR A 74 -8.89 -2.81 8.81
N GLY A 75 -7.97 -1.86 9.04
CA GLY A 75 -6.79 -1.70 8.19
C GLY A 75 -5.90 -2.96 8.20
N LYS A 76 -5.63 -3.52 9.38
CA LYS A 76 -4.90 -4.79 9.48
C LYS A 76 -5.65 -5.93 8.79
N GLY A 77 -6.98 -5.98 8.98
CA GLY A 77 -7.84 -6.98 8.34
C GLY A 77 -7.78 -6.93 6.82
N LEU A 78 -7.75 -5.73 6.22
CA LEU A 78 -7.56 -5.55 4.77
C LEU A 78 -6.18 -6.08 4.34
N ILE A 79 -5.11 -5.75 5.04
CA ILE A 79 -3.76 -6.23 4.71
C ILE A 79 -3.69 -7.76 4.76
N GLU A 80 -4.20 -8.40 5.81
CA GLU A 80 -4.21 -9.88 5.91
C GLU A 80 -5.08 -10.52 4.80
N PHE A 81 -6.20 -9.89 4.46
CA PHE A 81 -7.02 -10.32 3.32
C PHE A 81 -6.22 -10.29 2.01
N LEU A 82 -5.46 -9.21 1.74
CA LEU A 82 -4.66 -9.10 0.51
C LEU A 82 -3.62 -10.23 0.38
N PHE A 83 -2.94 -10.59 1.47
CA PHE A 83 -2.00 -11.73 1.46
C PHE A 83 -2.69 -13.08 1.23
N SER A 84 -3.94 -13.21 1.66
CA SER A 84 -4.75 -14.41 1.37
C SER A 84 -5.31 -14.41 -0.04
N PHE A 85 -5.65 -13.24 -0.59
CA PHE A 85 -6.23 -13.08 -1.91
C PHE A 85 -5.19 -13.28 -3.02
N TYR A 86 -4.01 -12.65 -2.89
CA TYR A 86 -2.92 -12.77 -3.85
C TYR A 86 -2.02 -13.96 -3.51
N THR A 87 -2.43 -15.16 -3.94
CA THR A 87 -1.72 -16.41 -3.62
C THR A 87 -0.32 -16.49 -4.23
N ASP A 88 -0.04 -15.72 -5.28
CA ASP A 88 1.27 -15.61 -5.90
C ASP A 88 2.11 -14.43 -5.34
N CYS A 89 1.58 -13.68 -4.38
CA CYS A 89 2.31 -12.58 -3.76
C CYS A 89 3.51 -13.11 -2.97
N ARG A 90 4.70 -12.70 -3.35
CA ARG A 90 5.96 -12.97 -2.64
C ARG A 90 6.38 -11.79 -1.78
N VAL A 91 6.14 -10.58 -2.28
CA VAL A 91 6.48 -9.32 -1.61
C VAL A 91 5.36 -8.32 -1.84
N MET A 92 4.90 -7.70 -0.77
CA MET A 92 4.05 -6.52 -0.82
C MET A 92 4.84 -5.31 -0.34
N LEU A 93 4.82 -4.27 -1.15
CA LEU A 93 5.43 -2.97 -0.88
C LEU A 93 4.36 -1.98 -0.43
N VAL A 94 4.75 -0.98 0.32
CA VAL A 94 3.93 0.21 0.62
C VAL A 94 4.83 1.42 0.80
N GLY A 95 4.46 2.54 0.18
CA GLY A 95 5.09 3.84 0.42
C GLY A 95 4.24 4.67 1.39
N THR A 96 4.86 5.27 2.38
CA THR A 96 4.20 6.11 3.39
C THR A 96 5.04 7.30 3.79
N GLY A 97 4.43 8.28 4.47
CA GLY A 97 5.16 9.37 5.11
C GLY A 97 6.04 8.89 6.26
N ASP A 98 7.09 9.65 6.55
CA ASP A 98 8.01 9.38 7.66
C ASP A 98 7.42 9.91 8.98
N VAL A 99 6.32 9.31 9.42
CA VAL A 99 5.63 9.65 10.67
C VAL A 99 5.43 8.43 11.56
N PRO A 100 5.58 8.58 12.90
CA PRO A 100 5.55 7.45 13.83
C PRO A 100 4.25 6.63 13.77
N SER A 101 3.10 7.28 13.58
CA SER A 101 1.81 6.59 13.54
C SER A 101 1.71 5.62 12.37
N ALA A 102 2.07 6.06 11.16
CA ALA A 102 2.06 5.26 9.96
C ALA A 102 3.08 4.12 10.03
N LEU A 103 4.33 4.44 10.41
CA LEU A 103 5.39 3.43 10.54
C LEU A 103 5.02 2.35 11.59
N ASN A 104 4.47 2.75 12.73
CA ASN A 104 4.02 1.82 13.76
C ASN A 104 2.86 0.93 13.28
N PHE A 105 1.92 1.49 12.50
CA PHE A 105 0.84 0.70 11.93
C PHE A 105 1.38 -0.41 11.02
N TYR A 106 2.25 -0.06 10.07
CA TYR A 106 2.81 -1.04 9.15
C TYR A 106 3.75 -2.04 9.84
N ASN A 107 4.53 -1.61 10.83
CA ASN A 107 5.35 -2.52 11.65
C ASN A 107 4.48 -3.57 12.38
N LYS A 108 3.31 -3.17 12.92
CA LYS A 108 2.34 -4.09 13.52
C LYS A 108 1.69 -5.04 12.51
N CYS A 109 1.75 -4.70 11.22
CA CYS A 109 1.35 -5.55 10.11
C CYS A 109 2.52 -6.34 9.51
N SER A 110 3.66 -6.43 10.21
CA SER A 110 4.87 -7.16 9.82
C SER A 110 5.59 -6.63 8.58
N PHE A 111 5.41 -5.36 8.27
CA PHE A 111 6.24 -4.67 7.29
C PHE A 111 7.53 -4.17 7.94
N THR A 112 8.60 -4.14 7.17
CA THR A 112 9.92 -3.61 7.56
C THR A 112 10.40 -2.59 6.54
N GLU A 113 11.16 -1.58 6.96
CA GLU A 113 11.70 -0.57 6.05
C GLU A 113 12.56 -1.22 4.96
N SER A 114 12.37 -0.76 3.73
CA SER A 114 13.09 -1.22 2.54
C SER A 114 14.05 -0.15 2.01
N HIS A 115 13.51 1.01 1.66
CA HIS A 115 14.27 2.14 1.13
C HIS A 115 13.47 3.43 1.27
N ARG A 116 14.09 4.57 0.92
CA ARG A 116 13.47 5.89 0.98
C ARG A 116 13.62 6.61 -0.36
N ILE A 117 12.62 7.42 -0.71
CA ILE A 117 12.69 8.38 -1.80
C ILE A 117 12.72 9.76 -1.18
N LYS A 118 13.88 10.43 -1.31
CA LYS A 118 14.07 11.77 -0.77
C LYS A 118 13.20 12.79 -1.48
N ASN A 119 12.68 13.75 -0.72
CA ASN A 119 11.89 14.87 -1.18
C ASN A 119 10.62 14.48 -1.96
N PHE A 120 10.15 13.24 -1.85
CA PHE A 120 9.03 12.74 -2.66
C PHE A 120 7.79 13.63 -2.53
N PHE A 121 7.39 13.99 -1.31
CA PHE A 121 6.19 14.79 -1.10
C PHE A 121 6.37 16.24 -1.54
N ILE A 122 7.60 16.77 -1.51
CA ILE A 122 7.90 18.13 -1.99
C ILE A 122 7.90 18.19 -3.53
N ASP A 123 8.41 17.14 -4.18
CA ASP A 123 8.60 17.13 -5.64
C ASP A 123 7.32 16.74 -6.40
N HIS A 124 6.38 16.02 -5.78
CA HIS A 124 5.21 15.45 -6.47
C HIS A 124 3.88 16.07 -6.05
N TYR A 125 3.81 16.77 -4.92
CA TYR A 125 2.58 17.39 -4.46
C TYR A 125 2.64 18.90 -4.67
N ASN A 126 1.49 19.50 -5.01
CA ASN A 126 1.37 20.94 -5.31
C ASN A 126 1.28 21.82 -4.06
N HIS A 127 1.22 21.21 -2.88
CA HIS A 127 1.18 21.89 -1.58
C HIS A 127 1.86 21.00 -0.51
N PRO A 128 2.32 21.58 0.60
CA PRO A 128 2.87 20.81 1.71
C PRO A 128 1.84 19.86 2.31
N ILE A 129 2.20 18.58 2.47
CA ILE A 129 1.38 17.56 3.10
C ILE A 129 1.79 17.43 4.56
N PHE A 130 0.83 17.35 5.46
CA PHE A 130 1.05 17.18 6.89
C PHE A 130 0.30 15.94 7.41
N GLU A 131 0.95 15.15 8.23
CA GLU A 131 0.35 14.03 8.96
C GLU A 131 0.78 14.12 10.42
N ASP A 132 -0.16 14.06 11.36
CA ASP A 132 0.09 14.22 12.80
C ASP A 132 0.87 15.50 13.16
N GLY A 133 0.70 16.59 12.39
CA GLY A 133 1.42 17.85 12.57
C GLY A 133 2.88 17.83 12.05
N ILE A 134 3.32 16.77 11.41
CA ILE A 134 4.65 16.62 10.82
C ILE A 134 4.53 16.82 9.31
N GLN A 135 5.33 17.73 8.73
CA GLN A 135 5.39 17.89 7.28
C GLN A 135 6.06 16.66 6.66
N LEU A 136 5.39 16.06 5.68
CA LEU A 136 5.95 14.97 4.90
C LEU A 136 6.98 15.52 3.89
N VAL A 137 8.15 14.91 3.86
CA VAL A 137 9.25 15.24 2.96
C VAL A 137 9.64 14.02 2.15
N ASP A 138 10.18 13.01 2.82
CA ASP A 138 10.62 11.76 2.22
C ASP A 138 9.49 10.73 2.24
N MET A 139 9.41 9.90 1.20
CA MET A 139 8.60 8.69 1.25
C MET A 139 9.44 7.52 1.77
N VAL A 140 8.92 6.85 2.79
CA VAL A 140 9.49 5.62 3.32
C VAL A 140 8.80 4.44 2.67
N TYR A 141 9.55 3.62 1.96
CA TYR A 141 9.06 2.34 1.46
C TYR A 141 9.29 1.24 2.47
N LEU A 142 8.22 0.52 2.77
CA LEU A 142 8.23 -0.67 3.61
C LEU A 142 7.88 -1.88 2.75
N LYS A 143 8.31 -3.07 3.19
CA LYS A 143 8.00 -4.33 2.54
C LYS A 143 7.59 -5.40 3.55
N ARG A 144 6.70 -6.28 3.14
CA ARG A 144 6.40 -7.53 3.83
C ARG A 144 6.53 -8.68 2.85
N ASN A 145 7.36 -9.66 3.21
CA ASN A 145 7.46 -10.92 2.46
C ASN A 145 6.28 -11.82 2.86
N ASN A 146 5.69 -12.50 1.88
CA ASN A 146 4.73 -13.56 2.14
C ASN A 146 5.52 -14.83 2.44
N GLU A 147 5.55 -15.23 3.70
CA GLU A 147 6.09 -16.54 4.10
C GLU A 147 5.07 -17.62 3.71
N SER A 148 5.01 -17.97 2.41
CA SER A 148 4.36 -19.22 2.03
C SER A 148 5.09 -20.37 2.69
N PRO A 149 4.42 -21.39 3.26
CA PRO A 149 5.10 -22.57 3.78
C PRO A 149 5.92 -23.16 2.63
N ILE A 150 7.23 -23.21 2.83
CA ILE A 150 8.21 -23.74 1.88
C ILE A 150 7.78 -25.16 1.54
N CYS A 151 7.33 -25.40 0.29
CA CYS A 151 7.38 -26.76 -0.24
C CYS A 151 8.85 -27.22 -0.19
N PRO A 152 9.20 -28.30 0.51
CA PRO A 152 10.59 -28.71 0.69
C PRO A 152 11.12 -29.45 -0.53
N HIS A 153 11.15 -28.80 -1.71
CA HIS A 153 11.88 -29.28 -2.87
C HIS A 153 12.31 -28.10 -3.74
N GLN A 154 13.44 -27.51 -3.38
CA GLN A 154 14.51 -27.05 -4.27
C GLN A 154 15.48 -26.17 -3.48
N ALA A 155 16.54 -26.83 -2.97
CA ALA A 155 17.72 -26.16 -2.46
C ALA A 155 18.48 -25.56 -3.67
N GLY A 156 18.23 -24.30 -3.97
CA GLY A 156 18.99 -23.47 -4.90
C GLY A 156 19.34 -22.17 -4.19
N SER A 157 20.63 -21.88 -4.04
CA SER A 157 21.18 -20.72 -3.36
C SER A 157 20.55 -19.40 -3.85
N PRO A 158 20.26 -18.43 -2.98
CA PRO A 158 19.75 -17.14 -3.39
C PRO A 158 20.88 -16.34 -4.07
N LYS A 159 20.79 -16.16 -5.38
CA LYS A 159 21.53 -15.10 -6.06
C LYS A 159 20.92 -13.78 -5.64
N THR A 160 21.68 -12.94 -4.95
CA THR A 160 21.34 -11.56 -4.65
C THR A 160 21.16 -10.79 -5.95
N ASP A 161 19.90 -10.62 -6.35
CA ASP A 161 19.57 -9.85 -7.56
C ASP A 161 19.57 -8.35 -7.22
N LYS A 162 20.65 -7.69 -7.62
CA LYS A 162 20.82 -6.23 -7.54
C LYS A 162 19.98 -5.46 -8.57
N THR A 163 19.20 -6.17 -9.40
CA THR A 163 18.53 -5.60 -10.58
C THR A 163 17.16 -5.00 -10.28
N ILE A 164 16.57 -5.26 -9.12
CA ILE A 164 15.22 -4.78 -8.76
C ILE A 164 15.17 -3.25 -8.59
N LYS A 165 16.32 -2.57 -8.39
CA LYS A 165 16.35 -1.12 -8.12
C LYS A 165 16.15 -0.22 -9.34
N ALA A 166 16.32 -0.70 -10.58
CA ALA A 166 16.37 0.18 -11.74
C ALA A 166 15.05 0.34 -12.49
N ASP A 167 14.16 -0.64 -12.48
CA ASP A 167 12.96 -0.64 -13.34
C ASP A 167 11.69 -0.12 -12.66
N LEU A 168 11.63 -0.10 -11.32
CA LEU A 168 10.48 0.44 -10.58
C LEU A 168 10.32 1.97 -10.72
N PHE A 169 11.37 2.68 -11.15
CA PHE A 169 11.39 4.15 -11.20
C PHE A 169 11.12 4.74 -12.59
N ARG A 170 10.94 3.91 -13.64
CA ARG A 170 10.76 4.42 -15.01
C ARG A 170 9.34 4.81 -15.38
N THR A 171 8.35 4.54 -14.55
CA THR A 171 6.93 4.81 -14.84
C THR A 171 6.34 6.00 -14.09
N LYS A 172 7.15 6.78 -13.38
CA LYS A 172 6.69 8.04 -12.75
C LYS A 172 7.32 9.23 -13.48
N ARG A 173 6.86 9.50 -14.71
CA ARG A 173 6.91 10.81 -15.37
C ARG A 173 5.55 11.09 -15.96
#